data_49206f8f7efe45aaf5e2fedd3c097944
#
_entry.id   49206f8f7efe45aaf5e2fedd3c097944
#
_cell.length_a   1.000
_cell.length_b   1.000
_cell.length_c   1.000
_cell.angle_alpha   90.00
_cell.angle_beta   90.00
_cell.angle_gamma   90.00
#
_symmetry.space_group_name_H-M   'P 1'
#
loop_
_entity.id
_entity.type
_entity.pdbx_description
1 polymer ?
#
loop_
_entity_poly.entity_id
_entity_poly.type
_entity_poly.pdbx_seq_one_letter_code
_entity_poly.pdbx_strand_id
1 'polypeptide(L)'
;HVVSVALLAREGGLAADRRASMYEGERVRGNMLPDVFTSQLRDEAAAVPVGYRVVRIATHHAARSRGLGSALLAEIRGEFDGDADYLGVGYGVTPQLLEFWTANGYRTAHLSTTRNDASGEHSALMLAPLSPAGAALAERHGRWFRDRIGDQLTDQLRDADPDVIRGVLSACEPGAPPHLTDREWQIVVGVGSGSGQYATAPGPFRRLALAALTGAPGGDGGDADGGEPRGGSEEGAADGPGDSDSDDAPDVLTPREERLLVRKVLQGHPADAVAAELDYDSERTCLQALGSAYATLVDRYGGDLDVVTRERERFGRE
;
A
#
# COMPACT_ATOMS: atom_id res chain seq x y z
N HIS A 1 9.54 33.33 16.62
CA HIS A 1 9.65 32.06 17.36
C HIS A 1 9.61 30.90 16.36
N VAL A 2 10.51 29.93 16.54
CA VAL A 2 10.49 28.68 15.76
C VAL A 2 9.33 27.83 16.26
N VAL A 3 8.43 27.42 15.37
CA VAL A 3 7.23 26.63 15.68
C VAL A 3 7.26 25.22 15.08
N SER A 4 8.07 25.02 14.03
CA SER A 4 8.31 23.72 13.42
C SER A 4 9.78 23.60 13.04
N VAL A 5 10.36 22.41 13.16
CA VAL A 5 11.77 22.13 12.88
C VAL A 5 11.93 20.73 12.33
N ALA A 6 12.85 20.54 11.39
CA ALA A 6 13.31 19.25 10.93
C ALA A 6 14.83 19.13 11.05
N LEU A 7 15.29 17.95 11.42
CA LEU A 7 16.70 17.56 11.39
C LEU A 7 16.90 16.58 10.25
N LEU A 8 17.82 16.92 9.34
CA LEU A 8 18.12 16.12 8.15
C LEU A 8 19.52 15.51 8.25
N ALA A 9 19.68 14.31 7.70
CA ALA A 9 20.99 13.67 7.49
C ALA A 9 21.17 13.39 6.01
N ARG A 10 22.29 13.82 5.45
CA ARG A 10 22.69 13.44 4.09
C ARG A 10 23.17 12.00 4.10
N GLU A 11 22.66 11.17 3.19
CA GLU A 11 22.94 9.74 3.07
C GLU A 11 23.20 9.37 1.60
N GLY A 12 23.89 8.25 1.34
CA GLY A 12 24.20 7.80 -0.01
C GLY A 12 25.38 8.52 -0.66
N GLY A 13 25.50 8.41 -1.98
CA GLY A 13 26.64 8.91 -2.73
C GLY A 13 27.94 8.20 -2.38
N LEU A 14 27.89 6.92 -2.01
CA LEU A 14 29.03 6.16 -1.55
C LEU A 14 29.89 5.65 -2.71
N ALA A 15 31.21 5.69 -2.54
CA ALA A 15 32.18 5.10 -3.46
C ALA A 15 32.03 3.56 -3.52
N ALA A 16 32.48 2.95 -4.61
CA ALA A 16 32.25 1.51 -4.88
C ALA A 16 32.78 0.59 -3.77
N ASP A 17 33.97 0.88 -3.24
CA ASP A 17 34.58 0.15 -2.13
C ASP A 17 33.72 0.19 -0.86
N ARG A 18 33.15 1.35 -0.54
CA ARG A 18 32.25 1.52 0.61
C ARG A 18 30.92 0.81 0.41
N ARG A 19 30.38 0.79 -0.81
CA ARG A 19 29.15 0.05 -1.12
C ARG A 19 29.38 -1.45 -0.99
N ALA A 20 30.50 -1.97 -1.50
CA ALA A 20 30.87 -3.36 -1.37
C ALA A 20 31.02 -3.78 0.10
N SER A 21 31.75 -3.00 0.93
CA SER A 21 31.86 -3.26 2.37
C SER A 21 30.49 -3.25 3.06
N MET A 22 29.61 -2.29 2.73
CA MET A 22 28.25 -2.23 3.26
C MET A 22 27.42 -3.44 2.85
N TYR A 23 27.54 -3.89 1.60
CA TYR A 23 26.88 -5.09 1.11
C TYR A 23 27.35 -6.36 1.85
N GLU A 24 28.61 -6.41 2.26
CA GLU A 24 29.20 -7.48 3.07
C GLU A 24 28.81 -7.39 4.55
N GLY A 25 28.13 -6.30 4.98
CA GLY A 25 27.60 -6.12 6.34
C GLY A 25 28.38 -5.13 7.21
N GLU A 26 29.39 -4.43 6.66
CA GLU A 26 30.06 -3.36 7.39
C GLU A 26 29.15 -2.12 7.50
N ARG A 27 28.97 -1.61 8.72
CA ARG A 27 28.17 -0.40 8.93
C ARG A 27 28.91 0.86 8.54
N VAL A 28 28.38 1.61 7.58
CA VAL A 28 28.83 2.97 7.24
C VAL A 28 27.95 3.98 7.99
N ARG A 29 28.47 4.58 9.08
CA ARG A 29 27.74 5.51 9.93
C ARG A 29 27.12 6.65 9.11
N GLY A 30 25.90 7.07 9.50
CA GLY A 30 25.17 8.16 8.85
C GLY A 30 24.46 7.79 7.56
N ASN A 31 24.32 6.48 7.25
CA ASN A 31 23.69 5.98 6.02
C ASN A 31 22.62 4.92 6.34
N MET A 32 21.61 5.27 7.15
CA MET A 32 20.64 4.29 7.66
C MET A 32 19.78 3.68 6.54
N LEU A 33 19.25 4.50 5.63
CA LEU A 33 18.46 4.01 4.50
C LEU A 33 19.30 3.20 3.51
N PRO A 34 20.45 3.72 3.01
CA PRO A 34 21.37 2.92 2.20
C PRO A 34 21.80 1.61 2.86
N ASP A 35 22.09 1.62 4.16
CA ASP A 35 22.51 0.44 4.90
C ASP A 35 21.42 -0.67 4.86
N VAL A 36 20.16 -0.34 5.14
CA VAL A 36 19.07 -1.31 5.07
C VAL A 36 18.89 -1.85 3.66
N PHE A 37 18.88 -0.97 2.65
CA PHE A 37 18.69 -1.40 1.26
C PHE A 37 19.88 -2.23 0.75
N THR A 38 21.09 -1.87 1.10
CA THR A 38 22.31 -2.56 0.62
C THR A 38 22.57 -3.85 1.39
N SER A 39 22.61 -3.80 2.74
CA SER A 39 23.01 -4.95 3.54
C SER A 39 21.88 -5.97 3.74
N GLN A 40 20.65 -5.49 4.06
CA GLN A 40 19.52 -6.37 4.36
C GLN A 40 18.74 -6.76 3.10
N LEU A 41 18.50 -5.80 2.19
CA LEU A 41 17.75 -6.03 0.96
C LEU A 41 18.65 -6.35 -0.25
N ARG A 42 19.97 -6.45 -0.06
CA ARG A 42 20.95 -6.93 -1.02
C ARG A 42 21.02 -6.13 -2.32
N ASP A 43 20.79 -4.80 -2.24
CA ASP A 43 20.90 -3.87 -3.37
C ASP A 43 22.09 -2.93 -3.16
N GLU A 44 23.27 -3.31 -3.65
CA GLU A 44 24.48 -2.49 -3.59
C GLU A 44 24.29 -1.12 -4.28
N ALA A 45 23.50 -1.08 -5.35
CA ALA A 45 23.24 0.14 -6.11
C ALA A 45 22.37 1.17 -5.32
N ALA A 46 21.69 0.74 -4.25
CA ALA A 46 20.87 1.64 -3.43
C ALA A 46 21.67 2.72 -2.68
N ALA A 47 22.97 2.54 -2.52
CA ALA A 47 23.83 3.53 -1.89
C ALA A 47 24.51 4.51 -2.90
N VAL A 48 24.19 4.41 -4.21
CA VAL A 48 24.67 5.34 -5.24
C VAL A 48 23.91 6.67 -5.20
N PRO A 49 22.57 6.72 -5.19
CA PRO A 49 21.84 7.98 -5.12
C PRO A 49 22.13 8.73 -3.81
N VAL A 50 22.14 10.04 -3.91
CA VAL A 50 22.26 10.95 -2.76
C VAL A 50 20.87 11.30 -2.24
N GLY A 51 20.63 11.12 -0.95
CA GLY A 51 19.38 11.51 -0.34
C GLY A 51 19.55 12.28 0.98
N TYR A 52 18.46 12.90 1.40
CA TYR A 52 18.37 13.49 2.74
C TYR A 52 17.28 12.75 3.53
N ARG A 53 17.69 12.13 4.61
CA ARG A 53 16.76 11.47 5.51
C ARG A 53 16.27 12.46 6.59
N VAL A 54 14.96 12.55 6.73
CA VAL A 54 14.34 13.26 7.87
C VAL A 54 14.56 12.40 9.14
N VAL A 55 15.51 12.84 9.96
CA VAL A 55 15.87 12.17 11.23
C VAL A 55 14.84 12.49 12.31
N ARG A 56 14.39 13.75 12.34
CA ARG A 56 13.37 14.26 13.25
C ARG A 56 12.58 15.37 12.55
N ILE A 57 11.29 15.38 12.80
CA ILE A 57 10.42 16.51 12.49
C ILE A 57 9.53 16.76 13.70
N ALA A 58 9.38 18.00 14.09
CA ALA A 58 8.56 18.37 15.24
C ALA A 58 7.89 19.72 15.03
N THR A 59 6.61 19.79 15.40
CA THR A 59 5.85 21.02 15.47
C THR A 59 5.40 21.25 16.91
N HIS A 60 5.56 22.49 17.39
CA HIS A 60 5.15 22.88 18.73
C HIS A 60 3.69 22.47 18.97
N HIS A 61 3.39 21.89 20.14
CA HIS A 61 2.09 21.27 20.42
C HIS A 61 0.91 22.23 20.19
N ALA A 62 1.04 23.52 20.56
CA ALA A 62 -0.01 24.54 20.36
C ALA A 62 -0.19 24.96 18.88
N ALA A 63 0.66 24.48 17.96
CA ALA A 63 0.61 24.81 16.55
C ALA A 63 0.40 23.55 15.64
N ARG A 64 0.14 22.37 16.24
CA ARG A 64 -0.15 21.15 15.52
C ARG A 64 -1.48 21.21 14.77
N SER A 65 -1.69 20.31 13.82
CA SER A 65 -2.92 20.19 13.01
C SER A 65 -3.26 21.46 12.21
N ARG A 66 -2.23 22.23 11.82
CA ARG A 66 -2.32 23.47 11.03
C ARG A 66 -1.51 23.38 9.73
N GLY A 67 -1.13 22.19 9.29
CA GLY A 67 -0.34 21.99 8.06
C GLY A 67 1.14 22.38 8.13
N LEU A 68 1.66 22.85 9.29
CA LEU A 68 3.04 23.37 9.40
C LEU A 68 4.11 22.29 9.16
N GLY A 69 3.85 21.05 9.51
CA GLY A 69 4.77 19.94 9.19
C GLY A 69 4.83 19.67 7.70
N SER A 70 3.70 19.69 7.00
CA SER A 70 3.62 19.54 5.54
C SER A 70 4.26 20.73 4.81
N ALA A 71 4.00 21.96 5.26
CA ALA A 71 4.64 23.14 4.71
C ALA A 71 6.18 23.06 4.84
N LEU A 72 6.69 22.63 6.01
CA LEU A 72 8.13 22.45 6.22
C LEU A 72 8.72 21.38 5.29
N LEU A 73 8.01 20.26 5.05
CA LEU A 73 8.45 19.23 4.10
C LEU A 73 8.43 19.73 2.65
N ALA A 74 7.46 20.56 2.28
CA ALA A 74 7.42 21.17 0.96
C ALA A 74 8.60 22.13 0.73
N GLU A 75 8.96 22.96 1.71
CA GLU A 75 10.14 23.82 1.65
C GLU A 75 11.45 23.01 1.56
N ILE A 76 11.58 21.93 2.36
CA ILE A 76 12.73 21.01 2.28
C ILE A 76 12.83 20.39 0.88
N ARG A 77 11.70 19.97 0.28
CA ARG A 77 11.68 19.44 -1.08
C ARG A 77 12.19 20.46 -2.08
N GLY A 78 11.72 21.72 -2.00
CA GLY A 78 12.17 22.79 -2.87
C GLY A 78 13.65 23.15 -2.68
N GLU A 79 14.17 23.12 -1.44
CA GLU A 79 15.58 23.42 -1.14
C GLU A 79 16.55 22.39 -1.73
N PHE A 80 16.17 21.11 -1.77
CA PHE A 80 17.03 20.03 -2.26
C PHE A 80 16.69 19.56 -3.68
N ASP A 81 15.75 20.22 -4.37
CA ASP A 81 15.45 19.93 -5.77
C ASP A 81 16.66 20.25 -6.65
N GLY A 82 17.12 19.28 -7.43
CA GLY A 82 18.35 19.35 -8.22
C GLY A 82 19.66 19.04 -7.48
N ASP A 83 19.66 19.02 -6.14
CA ASP A 83 20.86 18.72 -5.32
C ASP A 83 20.84 17.31 -4.72
N ALA A 84 19.65 16.68 -4.64
CA ALA A 84 19.49 15.34 -4.11
C ALA A 84 18.61 14.48 -5.03
N ASP A 85 18.78 13.14 -4.91
CA ASP A 85 17.99 12.20 -5.67
C ASP A 85 16.69 11.84 -4.97
N TYR A 86 16.66 11.89 -3.62
CA TYR A 86 15.46 11.55 -2.85
C TYR A 86 15.45 12.21 -1.47
N LEU A 87 14.26 12.38 -0.94
CA LEU A 87 14.02 12.52 0.50
C LEU A 87 13.59 11.17 1.06
N GLY A 88 14.03 10.87 2.26
CA GLY A 88 13.68 9.60 2.90
C GLY A 88 13.34 9.76 4.37
N VAL A 89 12.66 8.77 4.93
CA VAL A 89 12.36 8.70 6.37
C VAL A 89 12.37 7.26 6.84
N GLY A 90 12.79 7.07 8.11
CA GLY A 90 12.64 5.81 8.84
C GLY A 90 12.11 6.09 10.23
N TYR A 91 11.00 5.45 10.62
CA TYR A 91 10.29 5.75 11.86
C TYR A 91 9.50 4.55 12.38
N GLY A 92 9.17 4.54 13.68
CA GLY A 92 8.20 3.62 14.26
C GLY A 92 6.81 3.90 13.70
N VAL A 93 6.23 2.91 13.03
CA VAL A 93 5.03 3.09 12.22
C VAL A 93 3.77 3.12 13.07
N THR A 94 2.95 4.15 12.82
CA THR A 94 1.55 4.23 13.28
C THR A 94 0.66 4.67 12.12
N PRO A 95 -0.66 4.38 12.14
CA PRO A 95 -1.57 4.81 11.07
C PRO A 95 -1.49 6.32 10.79
N GLN A 96 -1.43 7.15 11.83
CA GLN A 96 -1.39 8.61 11.69
C GLN A 96 -0.09 9.11 11.04
N LEU A 97 1.04 8.48 11.37
CA LEU A 97 2.32 8.83 10.73
C LEU A 97 2.38 8.37 9.29
N LEU A 98 1.82 7.19 8.97
CA LEU A 98 1.69 6.72 7.59
C LEU A 98 0.87 7.70 6.75
N GLU A 99 -0.30 8.11 7.23
CA GLU A 99 -1.13 9.11 6.57
C GLU A 99 -0.37 10.42 6.34
N PHE A 100 0.32 10.93 7.36
CA PHE A 100 1.12 12.14 7.25
C PHE A 100 2.20 12.04 6.16
N TRP A 101 3.02 10.97 6.17
CA TRP A 101 4.09 10.82 5.21
C TRP A 101 3.56 10.58 3.79
N THR A 102 2.51 9.78 3.64
CA THR A 102 1.88 9.49 2.33
C THR A 102 1.28 10.76 1.72
N ALA A 103 0.58 11.59 2.52
CA ALA A 103 0.02 12.87 2.09
C ALA A 103 1.11 13.86 1.64
N ASN A 104 2.36 13.70 2.11
CA ASN A 104 3.52 14.50 1.70
C ASN A 104 4.37 13.85 0.58
N GLY A 105 3.82 12.86 -0.14
CA GLY A 105 4.44 12.28 -1.33
C GLY A 105 5.47 11.18 -1.04
N TYR A 106 5.56 10.68 0.18
CA TYR A 106 6.41 9.53 0.51
C TYR A 106 5.68 8.21 0.22
N ARG A 107 6.43 7.22 -0.27
CA ARG A 107 5.92 5.88 -0.58
C ARG A 107 6.71 4.81 0.18
N THR A 108 6.02 3.74 0.57
CA THR A 108 6.62 2.64 1.34
C THR A 108 7.63 1.87 0.50
N ALA A 109 8.85 1.74 1.03
CA ALA A 109 9.93 0.93 0.45
C ALA A 109 10.28 -0.30 1.30
N HIS A 110 10.00 -0.25 2.61
CA HIS A 110 10.28 -1.35 3.54
C HIS A 110 9.44 -1.23 4.82
N LEU A 111 9.06 -2.38 5.39
CA LEU A 111 8.55 -2.53 6.74
C LEU A 111 9.43 -3.56 7.46
N SER A 112 9.94 -3.22 8.65
CA SER A 112 10.76 -4.16 9.43
C SER A 112 9.89 -5.33 9.93
N THR A 113 10.44 -6.53 9.90
CA THR A 113 9.79 -7.73 10.45
C THR A 113 9.93 -7.84 11.96
N THR A 114 10.86 -7.09 12.55
CA THR A 114 11.08 -7.01 14.00
C THR A 114 10.48 -5.73 14.58
N ARG A 115 10.01 -5.82 15.81
CA ARG A 115 9.55 -4.66 16.60
C ARG A 115 10.73 -3.98 17.28
N ASN A 116 10.62 -2.68 17.45
CA ASN A 116 11.56 -1.92 18.28
C ASN A 116 11.34 -2.27 19.76
N ASP A 117 12.39 -2.67 20.47
CA ASP A 117 12.31 -3.09 21.89
C ASP A 117 11.80 -1.98 22.82
N ALA A 118 12.01 -0.71 22.48
CA ALA A 118 11.61 0.42 23.32
C ALA A 118 10.18 0.89 23.06
N SER A 119 9.71 0.89 21.79
CA SER A 119 8.39 1.40 21.42
C SER A 119 7.38 0.30 21.08
N GLY A 120 7.83 -0.92 20.83
CA GLY A 120 6.99 -2.04 20.41
C GLY A 120 6.47 -1.94 18.96
N GLU A 121 6.85 -0.89 18.24
CA GLU A 121 6.42 -0.62 16.88
C GLU A 121 7.33 -1.30 15.85
N HIS A 122 6.78 -1.66 14.69
CA HIS A 122 7.58 -1.94 13.49
C HIS A 122 8.14 -0.63 12.93
N SER A 123 9.23 -0.69 12.18
CA SER A 123 9.80 0.48 11.52
C SER A 123 9.46 0.47 10.03
N ALA A 124 8.90 1.58 9.52
CA ALA A 124 8.72 1.80 8.10
C ALA A 124 9.83 2.66 7.53
N LEU A 125 10.28 2.34 6.30
CA LEU A 125 11.13 3.18 5.49
C LEU A 125 10.33 3.65 4.28
N MET A 126 10.31 4.97 4.07
CA MET A 126 9.59 5.57 2.95
C MET A 126 10.51 6.52 2.17
N LEU A 127 10.28 6.61 0.88
CA LEU A 127 11.03 7.44 -0.06
C LEU A 127 10.10 8.41 -0.79
N ALA A 128 10.62 9.60 -1.07
CA ALA A 128 10.01 10.61 -1.93
C ALA A 128 11.06 11.06 -2.96
N PRO A 129 10.96 10.63 -4.24
CA PRO A 129 11.96 10.92 -5.25
C PRO A 129 12.00 12.41 -5.62
N LEU A 130 13.21 12.90 -5.97
CA LEU A 130 13.48 14.24 -6.46
C LEU A 130 14.14 14.22 -7.85
N SER A 131 14.72 13.08 -8.27
CA SER A 131 15.38 12.92 -9.56
C SER A 131 15.01 11.58 -10.22
N PRO A 132 15.35 11.36 -11.49
CA PRO A 132 15.18 10.03 -12.13
C PRO A 132 15.90 8.89 -11.39
N ALA A 133 17.08 9.16 -10.79
CA ALA A 133 17.81 8.17 -10.01
C ALA A 133 17.06 7.81 -8.71
N GLY A 134 16.52 8.82 -8.03
CA GLY A 134 15.65 8.63 -6.87
C GLY A 134 14.36 7.90 -7.22
N ALA A 135 13.75 8.21 -8.36
CA ALA A 135 12.55 7.52 -8.85
C ALA A 135 12.83 6.03 -9.13
N ALA A 136 13.93 5.72 -9.80
CA ALA A 136 14.35 4.34 -10.06
C ALA A 136 14.63 3.54 -8.77
N LEU A 137 15.21 4.19 -7.75
CA LEU A 137 15.41 3.59 -6.43
C LEU A 137 14.05 3.29 -5.75
N ALA A 138 13.16 4.29 -5.71
CA ALA A 138 11.86 4.17 -5.06
C ALA A 138 10.98 3.11 -5.73
N GLU A 139 10.92 3.11 -7.07
CA GLU A 139 10.17 2.12 -7.86
C GLU A 139 10.70 0.70 -7.62
N ARG A 140 12.02 0.49 -7.67
CA ARG A 140 12.64 -0.82 -7.48
C ARG A 140 12.34 -1.39 -6.09
N HIS A 141 12.50 -0.59 -5.04
CA HIS A 141 12.24 -1.03 -3.67
C HIS A 141 10.75 -1.12 -3.34
N GLY A 142 9.92 -0.24 -3.90
CA GLY A 142 8.47 -0.32 -3.78
C GLY A 142 7.91 -1.57 -4.44
N ARG A 143 8.39 -1.93 -5.65
CA ARG A 143 8.02 -3.18 -6.34
C ARG A 143 8.44 -4.40 -5.51
N TRP A 144 9.70 -4.45 -5.09
CA TRP A 144 10.18 -5.55 -4.25
C TRP A 144 9.42 -5.65 -2.92
N PHE A 145 9.04 -4.53 -2.32
CA PHE A 145 8.25 -4.55 -1.10
C PHE A 145 6.88 -5.22 -1.34
N ARG A 146 6.17 -4.86 -2.40
CA ARG A 146 4.89 -5.50 -2.77
C ARG A 146 5.03 -7.00 -3.02
N ASP A 147 6.10 -7.41 -3.71
CA ASP A 147 6.31 -8.81 -4.07
C ASP A 147 6.52 -9.71 -2.85
N ARG A 148 7.17 -9.20 -1.79
CA ARG A 148 7.51 -9.99 -0.60
C ARG A 148 6.57 -9.85 0.58
N ILE A 149 5.82 -8.74 0.67
CA ILE A 149 5.01 -8.45 1.86
C ILE A 149 3.95 -9.52 2.13
N GLY A 150 3.39 -10.10 1.08
CA GLY A 150 2.39 -11.16 1.18
C GLY A 150 2.87 -12.37 1.98
N ASP A 151 4.13 -12.77 1.80
CA ASP A 151 4.73 -13.88 2.55
C ASP A 151 5.01 -13.49 4.00
N GLN A 152 5.50 -12.28 4.23
CA GLN A 152 5.79 -11.78 5.58
C GLN A 152 4.53 -11.64 6.45
N LEU A 153 3.39 -11.33 5.84
CA LEU A 153 2.11 -11.18 6.54
C LEU A 153 1.58 -12.50 7.13
N THR A 154 1.99 -13.65 6.59
CA THR A 154 1.60 -14.96 7.15
C THR A 154 2.55 -15.47 8.22
N ASP A 155 3.67 -14.83 8.44
CA ASP A 155 4.72 -15.26 9.35
C ASP A 155 5.12 -14.11 10.30
N GLN A 156 6.20 -13.37 10.00
CA GLN A 156 6.78 -12.38 10.93
C GLN A 156 5.84 -11.20 11.23
N LEU A 157 4.98 -10.83 10.28
CA LEU A 157 4.01 -9.73 10.42
C LEU A 157 2.58 -10.21 10.68
N ARG A 158 2.40 -11.49 11.05
CA ARG A 158 1.08 -12.08 11.27
C ARG A 158 0.27 -11.33 12.32
N ASP A 159 0.92 -10.88 13.39
CA ASP A 159 0.28 -10.19 14.51
C ASP A 159 0.49 -8.66 14.48
N ALA A 160 0.92 -8.12 13.33
CA ALA A 160 1.01 -6.67 13.15
C ALA A 160 -0.40 -6.06 13.10
N ASP A 161 -0.53 -4.85 13.62
CA ASP A 161 -1.79 -4.10 13.64
C ASP A 161 -2.39 -3.98 12.21
N PRO A 162 -3.67 -4.34 11.98
CA PRO A 162 -4.27 -4.32 10.65
C PRO A 162 -4.34 -2.91 10.05
N ASP A 163 -4.49 -1.86 10.85
CA ASP A 163 -4.50 -0.50 10.36
C ASP A 163 -3.10 -0.03 9.93
N VAL A 164 -2.06 -0.50 10.61
CA VAL A 164 -0.67 -0.31 10.16
C VAL A 164 -0.46 -1.01 8.82
N ILE A 165 -0.87 -2.26 8.67
CA ILE A 165 -0.71 -3.01 7.41
C ILE A 165 -1.50 -2.34 6.28
N ARG A 166 -2.75 -1.94 6.51
CA ARG A 166 -3.55 -1.18 5.53
C ARG A 166 -2.83 0.09 5.08
N GLY A 167 -2.39 0.90 6.03
CA GLY A 167 -1.69 2.15 5.73
C GLY A 167 -0.38 1.93 4.99
N VAL A 168 0.39 0.90 5.35
CA VAL A 168 1.65 0.54 4.67
C VAL A 168 1.40 0.08 3.23
N LEU A 169 0.35 -0.72 2.99
CA LEU A 169 -0.02 -1.18 1.65
C LEU A 169 -0.58 -0.04 0.79
N SER A 170 -1.44 0.81 1.33
CA SER A 170 -2.00 1.96 0.61
C SER A 170 -0.95 3.03 0.27
N ALA A 171 0.14 3.08 1.04
CA ALA A 171 1.27 3.95 0.78
C ALA A 171 2.28 3.39 -0.24
N CYS A 172 2.04 2.21 -0.81
CA CYS A 172 2.84 1.68 -1.92
C CYS A 172 2.50 2.39 -3.24
N GLU A 173 3.43 2.36 -4.18
CA GLU A 173 3.07 2.61 -5.57
C GLU A 173 2.10 1.52 -6.05
N PRO A 174 1.03 1.85 -6.77
CA PRO A 174 0.10 0.86 -7.31
C PRO A 174 0.81 -0.20 -8.15
N GLY A 175 0.40 -1.46 -7.99
CA GLY A 175 0.87 -2.57 -8.81
C GLY A 175 0.08 -2.69 -10.12
N ALA A 176 0.43 -3.69 -10.94
CA ALA A 176 -0.41 -4.11 -12.05
C ALA A 176 -1.73 -4.75 -11.54
N PRO A 177 -2.80 -4.75 -12.36
CA PRO A 177 -4.01 -5.50 -12.06
C PRO A 177 -3.69 -6.97 -11.72
N PRO A 178 -4.43 -7.60 -10.80
CA PRO A 178 -4.17 -8.97 -10.41
C PRO A 178 -4.52 -9.94 -11.56
N HIS A 179 -3.57 -10.79 -11.93
CA HIS A 179 -3.83 -11.84 -12.91
C HIS A 179 -4.36 -13.10 -12.23
N LEU A 180 -5.57 -13.53 -12.61
CA LEU A 180 -6.18 -14.80 -12.23
C LEU A 180 -6.53 -15.61 -13.49
N THR A 181 -6.40 -16.93 -13.41
CA THR A 181 -6.89 -17.84 -14.45
C THR A 181 -8.42 -17.96 -14.38
N ASP A 182 -9.06 -18.42 -15.47
CA ASP A 182 -10.52 -18.69 -15.50
C ASP A 182 -10.96 -19.54 -14.32
N ARG A 183 -10.20 -20.59 -13.98
CA ARG A 183 -10.50 -21.46 -12.84
C ARG A 183 -10.47 -20.72 -11.51
N GLU A 184 -9.52 -19.82 -11.33
CA GLU A 184 -9.40 -19.01 -10.11
C GLU A 184 -10.54 -17.99 -10.01
N TRP A 185 -10.94 -17.38 -11.13
CA TRP A 185 -12.11 -16.51 -11.17
C TRP A 185 -13.40 -17.25 -10.78
N GLN A 186 -13.63 -18.47 -11.32
CA GLN A 186 -14.77 -19.30 -10.92
C GLN A 186 -14.81 -19.56 -9.40
N ILE A 187 -13.66 -19.82 -8.78
CA ILE A 187 -13.56 -20.05 -7.34
C ILE A 187 -13.90 -18.77 -6.56
N VAL A 188 -13.37 -17.61 -6.98
CA VAL A 188 -13.60 -16.35 -6.28
C VAL A 188 -15.06 -15.91 -6.42
N VAL A 189 -15.64 -15.97 -7.60
CA VAL A 189 -17.07 -15.68 -7.85
C VAL A 189 -17.96 -16.59 -6.99
N GLY A 190 -17.65 -17.89 -6.92
CA GLY A 190 -18.40 -18.83 -6.08
C GLY A 190 -18.42 -18.46 -4.61
N VAL A 191 -17.37 -17.89 -4.06
CA VAL A 191 -17.33 -17.40 -2.66
C VAL A 191 -18.16 -16.12 -2.51
N GLY A 192 -18.05 -15.18 -3.43
CA GLY A 192 -18.85 -13.96 -3.45
C GLY A 192 -20.36 -14.23 -3.57
N SER A 193 -20.75 -15.28 -4.30
CA SER A 193 -22.14 -15.71 -4.46
C SER A 193 -22.64 -16.66 -3.36
N GLY A 194 -21.82 -16.96 -2.34
CA GLY A 194 -22.23 -17.71 -1.14
C GLY A 194 -22.16 -19.23 -1.21
N SER A 195 -21.84 -19.85 -2.36
CA SER A 195 -21.75 -21.30 -2.52
C SER A 195 -20.34 -21.87 -2.38
N GLY A 196 -19.31 -21.04 -2.49
CA GLY A 196 -17.90 -21.44 -2.43
C GLY A 196 -17.31 -21.42 -1.02
N GLN A 197 -16.14 -22.04 -0.89
CA GLN A 197 -15.36 -22.04 0.34
C GLN A 197 -13.99 -21.41 0.12
N TYR A 198 -13.72 -20.29 0.75
CA TYR A 198 -12.43 -19.59 0.72
C TYR A 198 -11.24 -20.52 1.01
N ALA A 199 -11.39 -21.43 2.00
CA ALA A 199 -10.33 -22.31 2.45
C ALA A 199 -9.85 -23.31 1.38
N THR A 200 -10.65 -23.55 0.33
CA THR A 200 -10.30 -24.50 -0.74
C THR A 200 -9.10 -24.03 -1.57
N ALA A 201 -9.01 -22.75 -1.86
CA ALA A 201 -7.92 -22.18 -2.66
C ALA A 201 -7.65 -20.71 -2.27
N PRO A 202 -6.92 -20.43 -1.19
CA PRO A 202 -6.74 -19.06 -0.68
C PRO A 202 -5.86 -18.17 -1.57
N GLY A 203 -5.09 -18.73 -2.50
CA GLY A 203 -4.14 -18.00 -3.35
C GLY A 203 -4.74 -16.83 -4.15
N PRO A 204 -5.77 -17.05 -4.98
CA PRO A 204 -6.41 -15.99 -5.76
C PRO A 204 -7.00 -14.88 -4.87
N PHE A 205 -7.59 -15.24 -3.73
CA PHE A 205 -8.12 -14.26 -2.77
C PHE A 205 -7.02 -13.36 -2.20
N ARG A 206 -5.85 -13.93 -1.89
CA ARG A 206 -4.70 -13.15 -1.40
C ARG A 206 -4.19 -12.16 -2.45
N ARG A 207 -4.12 -12.57 -3.74
CA ARG A 207 -3.72 -11.68 -4.83
C ARG A 207 -4.68 -10.52 -5.02
N LEU A 208 -6.00 -10.78 -5.01
CA LEU A 208 -7.02 -9.74 -5.10
C LEU A 208 -6.96 -8.78 -3.89
N ALA A 209 -6.84 -9.30 -2.67
CA ALA A 209 -6.73 -8.49 -1.47
C ALA A 209 -5.48 -7.58 -1.50
N LEU A 210 -4.31 -8.11 -1.88
CA LEU A 210 -3.09 -7.31 -2.03
C LEU A 210 -3.24 -6.24 -3.11
N ALA A 211 -3.81 -6.59 -4.28
CA ALA A 211 -4.05 -5.64 -5.35
C ALA A 211 -4.96 -4.50 -4.90
N ALA A 212 -6.06 -4.83 -4.21
CA ALA A 212 -7.00 -3.83 -3.71
C ALA A 212 -6.36 -2.89 -2.70
N LEU A 213 -5.65 -3.44 -1.70
CA LEU A 213 -5.04 -2.66 -0.62
C LEU A 213 -3.81 -1.85 -1.08
N THR A 214 -3.16 -2.22 -2.20
CA THR A 214 -2.09 -1.43 -2.82
C THR A 214 -2.59 -0.47 -3.90
N GLY A 215 -3.89 -0.34 -4.08
CA GLY A 215 -4.48 0.59 -5.04
C GLY A 215 -4.24 0.22 -6.51
N ALA A 216 -4.05 -1.07 -6.83
CA ALA A 216 -3.95 -1.51 -8.22
C ALA A 216 -5.20 -1.08 -9.01
N PRO A 217 -5.06 -0.63 -10.27
CA PRO A 217 -6.20 -0.26 -11.09
C PRO A 217 -7.12 -1.46 -11.33
N GLY A 218 -8.40 -1.21 -11.56
CA GLY A 218 -9.35 -2.21 -12.04
C GLY A 218 -8.94 -2.73 -13.41
N GLY A 219 -9.44 -3.88 -13.81
CA GLY A 219 -9.23 -4.39 -15.14
C GLY A 219 -10.03 -3.56 -16.14
N ASP A 220 -9.41 -2.64 -16.88
CA ASP A 220 -9.98 -2.14 -18.10
C ASP A 220 -9.89 -3.25 -19.16
N GLY A 221 -11.01 -3.80 -19.57
CA GLY A 221 -11.12 -4.65 -20.76
C GLY A 221 -10.94 -3.82 -22.02
N GLY A 222 -9.74 -3.29 -22.25
CA GLY A 222 -9.44 -2.46 -23.41
C GLY A 222 -8.03 -2.68 -23.91
N ASP A 223 -7.94 -3.18 -25.14
CA ASP A 223 -6.74 -3.30 -25.96
C ASP A 223 -5.87 -2.04 -25.88
N ALA A 224 -4.59 -2.24 -25.65
CA ALA A 224 -3.57 -1.22 -25.84
C ALA A 224 -3.46 -0.90 -27.34
N ASP A 225 -4.32 -0.01 -27.84
CA ASP A 225 -4.09 0.67 -29.13
C ASP A 225 -3.91 2.17 -28.87
N GLY A 226 -2.75 2.65 -29.30
CA GLY A 226 -2.30 4.02 -29.10
C GLY A 226 -3.20 5.03 -29.83
N GLY A 227 -3.98 5.77 -29.09
CA GLY A 227 -4.80 6.88 -29.59
C GLY A 227 -4.43 8.19 -28.89
N GLU A 228 -3.98 9.16 -29.70
CA GLU A 228 -3.63 10.53 -29.30
C GLU A 228 -4.79 11.28 -28.62
N PRO A 229 -4.49 12.28 -27.79
CA PRO A 229 -5.50 13.05 -27.06
C PRO A 229 -6.24 14.02 -27.97
N ARG A 230 -7.55 13.85 -28.13
CA ARG A 230 -8.42 14.86 -28.70
C ARG A 230 -8.92 15.82 -27.62
N GLY A 231 -8.56 17.08 -27.79
CA GLY A 231 -8.98 18.19 -26.98
C GLY A 231 -10.41 18.67 -27.23
N GLY A 232 -10.97 19.26 -26.19
CA GLY A 232 -11.84 20.43 -26.20
C GLY A 232 -13.33 20.21 -26.44
N SER A 233 -14.18 20.53 -25.50
CA SER A 233 -14.86 21.81 -25.37
C SER A 233 -16.01 21.74 -24.36
N GLU A 234 -16.15 22.85 -23.67
CA GLU A 234 -17.14 23.20 -22.64
C GLU A 234 -18.58 23.25 -23.19
N GLU A 235 -19.51 23.14 -22.25
CA GLU A 235 -20.72 23.92 -21.98
C GLU A 235 -21.98 23.09 -21.72
N GLY A 236 -22.66 23.44 -20.64
CA GLY A 236 -24.11 23.42 -20.60
C GLY A 236 -24.78 22.84 -19.35
N ALA A 237 -25.19 23.75 -18.51
CA ALA A 237 -25.90 23.65 -17.23
C ALA A 237 -27.24 22.89 -17.25
N ALA A 238 -27.66 22.57 -16.02
CA ALA A 238 -28.97 22.70 -15.39
C ALA A 238 -29.81 21.44 -15.10
N ASP A 239 -29.94 21.18 -13.81
CA ASP A 239 -31.15 21.13 -13.00
C ASP A 239 -32.07 19.90 -13.05
N GLY A 240 -32.26 19.32 -11.84
CA GLY A 240 -33.43 18.53 -11.45
C GLY A 240 -33.10 17.45 -10.41
N PRO A 241 -33.75 17.48 -9.21
CA PRO A 241 -33.55 16.43 -8.22
C PRO A 241 -34.36 15.20 -8.61
N GLY A 242 -33.69 14.15 -8.96
CA GLY A 242 -34.28 12.83 -9.15
C GLY A 242 -33.85 11.92 -8.01
N ASP A 243 -34.79 11.67 -7.07
CA ASP A 243 -34.73 10.50 -6.19
C ASP A 243 -34.58 9.25 -7.05
N SER A 244 -33.43 8.64 -6.98
CA SER A 244 -33.25 7.26 -7.39
C SER A 244 -32.47 6.57 -6.26
N ASP A 245 -33.21 5.87 -5.38
CA ASP A 245 -32.71 4.75 -4.62
C ASP A 245 -32.19 3.70 -5.63
N SER A 246 -30.97 3.88 -6.11
CA SER A 246 -30.21 2.84 -6.76
C SER A 246 -29.40 2.17 -5.67
N ASP A 247 -29.65 0.88 -5.43
CA ASP A 247 -28.82 -0.08 -4.71
C ASP A 247 -27.44 -0.20 -5.43
N ASP A 248 -26.71 0.89 -5.56
CA ASP A 248 -25.31 0.88 -5.96
C ASP A 248 -24.49 0.46 -4.72
N ALA A 249 -24.17 -0.82 -4.65
CA ALA A 249 -23.15 -1.31 -3.73
C ALA A 249 -21.86 -0.49 -3.99
N PRO A 250 -21.22 0.07 -2.95
CA PRO A 250 -20.06 0.93 -3.16
C PRO A 250 -18.93 0.13 -3.83
N ASP A 251 -18.42 0.62 -4.96
CA ASP A 251 -17.22 0.06 -5.67
C ASP A 251 -15.95 0.08 -4.82
N VAL A 252 -16.04 0.51 -3.57
CA VAL A 252 -14.93 0.72 -2.66
C VAL A 252 -15.17 -0.04 -1.36
N LEU A 253 -14.15 -0.81 -0.95
CA LEU A 253 -14.16 -1.51 0.34
C LEU A 253 -14.23 -0.52 1.50
N THR A 254 -15.06 -0.84 2.49
CA THR A 254 -15.07 -0.11 3.75
C THR A 254 -13.80 -0.37 4.57
N PRO A 255 -13.42 0.52 5.50
CA PRO A 255 -12.28 0.27 6.40
C PRO A 255 -12.38 -1.03 7.21
N ARG A 256 -13.60 -1.48 7.52
CA ARG A 256 -13.84 -2.75 8.23
C ARG A 256 -13.57 -3.96 7.33
N GLU A 257 -14.00 -3.90 6.08
CA GLU A 257 -13.72 -4.95 5.08
C GLU A 257 -12.23 -5.03 4.76
N GLU A 258 -11.54 -3.91 4.64
CA GLU A 258 -10.08 -3.91 4.48
C GLU A 258 -9.35 -4.55 5.67
N ARG A 259 -9.77 -4.26 6.92
CA ARG A 259 -9.24 -4.97 8.11
C ARG A 259 -9.55 -6.47 8.07
N LEU A 260 -10.75 -6.83 7.60
CA LEU A 260 -11.13 -8.23 7.42
C LEU A 260 -10.23 -8.93 6.40
N LEU A 261 -9.96 -8.30 5.25
CA LEU A 261 -9.01 -8.83 4.26
C LEU A 261 -7.60 -8.97 4.85
N VAL A 262 -7.11 -7.98 5.59
CA VAL A 262 -5.81 -8.08 6.25
C VAL A 262 -5.78 -9.25 7.24
N ARG A 263 -6.68 -9.26 8.21
CA ARG A 263 -6.67 -10.26 9.28
C ARG A 263 -6.94 -11.68 8.78
N LYS A 264 -8.04 -11.85 8.04
CA LYS A 264 -8.47 -13.20 7.61
C LYS A 264 -7.66 -13.74 6.46
N VAL A 265 -7.40 -12.90 5.44
CA VAL A 265 -6.84 -13.37 4.17
C VAL A 265 -5.33 -13.25 4.13
N LEU A 266 -4.79 -12.09 4.49
CA LEU A 266 -3.35 -11.83 4.39
C LEU A 266 -2.57 -12.38 5.58
N GLN A 267 -3.06 -12.18 6.80
CA GLN A 267 -2.42 -12.66 8.03
C GLN A 267 -2.86 -14.07 8.44
N GLY A 268 -3.96 -14.59 7.88
CA GLY A 268 -4.39 -15.98 8.06
C GLY A 268 -4.94 -16.31 9.45
N HIS A 269 -5.53 -15.32 10.15
CA HIS A 269 -6.17 -15.56 11.44
C HIS A 269 -7.43 -16.44 11.30
N PRO A 270 -7.79 -17.24 12.33
CA PRO A 270 -9.05 -17.98 12.38
C PRO A 270 -10.26 -17.04 12.28
N ALA A 271 -11.34 -17.48 11.63
CA ALA A 271 -12.50 -16.62 11.38
C ALA A 271 -13.25 -16.23 12.65
N ASP A 272 -13.27 -17.09 13.67
CA ASP A 272 -13.83 -16.81 14.99
C ASP A 272 -13.05 -15.70 15.73
N ALA A 273 -11.72 -15.75 15.69
CA ALA A 273 -10.86 -14.72 16.26
C ALA A 273 -11.06 -13.36 15.56
N VAL A 274 -11.12 -13.36 14.20
CA VAL A 274 -11.36 -12.17 13.41
C VAL A 274 -12.76 -11.61 13.65
N ALA A 275 -13.78 -12.50 13.81
CA ALA A 275 -15.12 -12.06 14.15
C ALA A 275 -15.16 -11.31 15.48
N ALA A 276 -14.49 -11.84 16.50
CA ALA A 276 -14.40 -11.20 17.81
C ALA A 276 -13.63 -9.87 17.77
N GLU A 277 -12.52 -9.79 17.03
CA GLU A 277 -11.70 -8.59 16.91
C GLU A 277 -12.41 -7.45 16.15
N LEU A 278 -13.16 -7.79 15.12
CA LEU A 278 -13.83 -6.81 14.24
C LEU A 278 -15.32 -6.63 14.56
N ASP A 279 -15.80 -7.09 15.73
CA ASP A 279 -17.18 -6.96 16.21
C ASP A 279 -18.24 -7.55 15.25
N TYR A 280 -17.96 -8.71 14.63
CA TYR A 280 -18.97 -9.50 13.94
C TYR A 280 -19.70 -10.40 14.95
N ASP A 281 -21.02 -10.54 14.81
CA ASP A 281 -21.86 -11.33 15.72
C ASP A 281 -21.48 -12.81 15.79
N SER A 282 -20.85 -13.34 14.74
CA SER A 282 -20.46 -14.74 14.64
C SER A 282 -19.39 -14.95 13.55
N GLU A 283 -18.72 -16.11 13.58
CA GLU A 283 -17.87 -16.58 12.49
C GLU A 283 -18.61 -16.59 11.15
N ARG A 284 -19.87 -17.01 11.15
CA ARG A 284 -20.70 -17.04 9.94
C ARG A 284 -20.89 -15.65 9.36
N THR A 285 -21.21 -14.65 10.18
CA THR A 285 -21.39 -13.26 9.74
C THR A 285 -20.08 -12.68 9.21
N CYS A 286 -18.95 -12.99 9.85
CA CYS A 286 -17.62 -12.62 9.38
C CYS A 286 -17.31 -13.20 7.99
N LEU A 287 -17.62 -14.48 7.75
CA LEU A 287 -17.41 -15.12 6.45
C LEU A 287 -18.40 -14.62 5.38
N GLN A 288 -19.62 -14.23 5.75
CA GLN A 288 -20.55 -13.56 4.84
C GLN A 288 -20.01 -12.18 4.41
N ALA A 289 -19.50 -11.38 5.36
CA ALA A 289 -18.85 -10.12 5.06
C ALA A 289 -17.63 -10.29 4.16
N LEU A 290 -16.85 -11.37 4.36
CA LEU A 290 -15.76 -11.73 3.46
C LEU A 290 -16.26 -12.01 2.04
N GLY A 291 -17.36 -12.73 1.90
CA GLY A 291 -18.00 -12.98 0.59
C GLY A 291 -18.41 -11.68 -0.10
N SER A 292 -19.05 -10.75 0.63
CA SER A 292 -19.45 -9.44 0.11
C SER A 292 -18.25 -8.61 -0.33
N ALA A 293 -17.18 -8.57 0.47
CA ALA A 293 -15.95 -7.88 0.09
C ALA A 293 -15.35 -8.45 -1.21
N TYR A 294 -15.40 -9.78 -1.41
CA TYR A 294 -14.94 -10.39 -2.65
C TYR A 294 -15.90 -10.17 -3.82
N ALA A 295 -17.19 -10.02 -3.62
CA ALA A 295 -18.12 -9.61 -4.67
C ALA A 295 -17.71 -8.22 -5.23
N THR A 296 -17.43 -7.25 -4.36
CA THR A 296 -16.89 -5.93 -4.73
C THR A 296 -15.56 -6.04 -5.50
N LEU A 297 -14.63 -6.90 -5.06
CA LEU A 297 -13.36 -7.09 -5.77
C LEU A 297 -13.52 -7.78 -7.12
N VAL A 298 -14.49 -8.68 -7.27
CA VAL A 298 -14.85 -9.29 -8.56
C VAL A 298 -15.40 -8.24 -9.51
N ASP A 299 -16.26 -7.33 -9.05
CA ASP A 299 -16.75 -6.21 -9.87
C ASP A 299 -15.60 -5.32 -10.34
N ARG A 300 -14.71 -4.94 -9.43
CA ARG A 300 -13.58 -4.05 -9.74
C ARG A 300 -12.56 -4.64 -10.70
N TYR A 301 -12.23 -5.94 -10.58
CA TYR A 301 -11.08 -6.54 -11.28
C TYR A 301 -11.46 -7.55 -12.37
N GLY A 302 -12.68 -8.02 -12.38
CA GLY A 302 -13.12 -9.10 -13.27
C GLY A 302 -14.49 -8.88 -13.89
N GLY A 303 -15.15 -7.73 -13.64
CA GLY A 303 -16.53 -7.48 -14.06
C GLY A 303 -16.77 -7.70 -15.56
N ASP A 304 -15.81 -7.33 -16.39
CA ASP A 304 -15.90 -7.43 -17.86
C ASP A 304 -15.47 -8.81 -18.42
N LEU A 305 -15.04 -9.75 -17.59
CA LEU A 305 -14.56 -11.04 -18.02
C LEU A 305 -15.73 -12.02 -18.31
N ASP A 306 -15.72 -12.65 -19.46
CA ASP A 306 -16.71 -13.67 -19.86
C ASP A 306 -16.87 -14.80 -18.84
N VAL A 307 -15.77 -15.21 -18.19
CA VAL A 307 -15.80 -16.27 -17.17
C VAL A 307 -16.56 -15.82 -15.93
N VAL A 308 -16.42 -14.56 -15.52
CA VAL A 308 -17.12 -13.99 -14.37
C VAL A 308 -18.62 -13.86 -14.67
N THR A 309 -18.97 -13.31 -15.83
CA THR A 309 -20.36 -13.18 -16.28
C THR A 309 -21.06 -14.53 -16.31
N ARG A 310 -20.44 -15.53 -16.96
CA ARG A 310 -21.01 -16.89 -17.05
C ARG A 310 -21.19 -17.55 -15.67
N GLU A 311 -20.24 -17.32 -14.75
CA GLU A 311 -20.34 -17.92 -13.43
C GLU A 311 -21.44 -17.25 -12.60
N ARG A 312 -21.60 -15.93 -12.66
CA ARG A 312 -22.70 -15.19 -12.01
C ARG A 312 -24.08 -15.62 -12.52
N GLU A 313 -24.25 -15.81 -13.81
CA GLU A 313 -25.49 -16.31 -14.39
C GLU A 313 -25.89 -17.69 -13.83
N ARG A 314 -24.93 -18.52 -13.46
CA ARG A 314 -25.21 -19.84 -12.84
C ARG A 314 -25.77 -19.74 -11.43
N PHE A 315 -25.30 -18.75 -10.65
CA PHE A 315 -25.75 -18.53 -9.28
C PHE A 315 -26.95 -17.59 -9.18
N GLY A 316 -27.20 -16.74 -10.17
CA GLY A 316 -28.33 -15.81 -10.20
C GLY A 316 -29.66 -16.41 -10.71
N ARG A 317 -29.73 -17.71 -10.89
CA ARG A 317 -30.95 -18.44 -11.38
C ARG A 317 -31.80 -19.06 -10.28
N GLU A 318 -31.77 -18.51 -9.05
CA GLU A 318 -32.71 -18.86 -7.98
C GLU A 318 -33.82 -17.85 -7.83
#